data_5a19368b1106ce5fa532316a04f9f329
#
_entry.id   5a19368b1106ce5fa532316a04f9f329
#
_cell.length_a   1.000
_cell.length_b   1.000
_cell.length_c   1.000
_cell.angle_alpha   90.00
_cell.angle_beta   90.00
_cell.angle_gamma   90.00
#
_symmetry.space_group_name_H-M   'P 1'
#
loop_
_entity.id
_entity.type
_entity.pdbx_description
1 polymer ?
#
loop_
_entity_poly.entity_id
_entity_poly.type
_entity_poly.pdbx_seq_one_letter_code
_entity_poly.pdbx_strand_id
1 'polypeptide(L)'
;MGDKNNENILSIRGMSKSFGRNRVLDHINLDVKKGTVMGLMGENGAGKSTMMKCLFGTYQKDEGTIYLDGKEVSFSGPKDALENGIAMVHQELNQCLERNVVDNLFLGRYPVNSFGMIDEGRMKKEASELFRKL
;
A
#
# COMPACT_ATOMS: atom_id res chain seq x y z
N MET A 1 -14.83 -17.73 14.92
CA MET A 1 -16.13 -17.10 14.66
C MET A 1 -15.86 -15.69 14.21
N GLY A 2 -15.96 -15.43 12.91
CA GLY A 2 -15.74 -14.07 12.38
C GLY A 2 -16.92 -13.20 12.78
N ASP A 3 -16.59 -12.07 13.41
CA ASP A 3 -17.54 -11.03 13.76
C ASP A 3 -18.23 -10.52 12.49
N LYS A 4 -19.53 -10.84 12.34
CA LYS A 4 -20.34 -10.45 11.19
C LYS A 4 -20.64 -8.95 11.09
N ASN A 5 -19.98 -8.11 11.91
CA ASN A 5 -20.15 -6.66 11.96
C ASN A 5 -18.80 -5.92 11.98
N ASN A 6 -17.84 -6.38 11.19
CA ASN A 6 -16.59 -5.62 11.09
C ASN A 6 -16.80 -4.37 10.22
N GLU A 7 -17.12 -3.25 10.87
CA GLU A 7 -17.25 -1.93 10.21
C GLU A 7 -15.90 -1.41 9.70
N ASN A 8 -14.79 -1.95 10.21
CA ASN A 8 -13.45 -1.49 9.87
C ASN A 8 -12.92 -2.24 8.65
N ILE A 9 -12.42 -1.50 7.67
CA ILE A 9 -11.67 -2.06 6.55
C ILE A 9 -10.24 -2.38 6.96
N LEU A 10 -9.66 -1.57 7.85
CA LEU A 10 -8.31 -1.74 8.35
C LEU A 10 -8.31 -1.59 9.86
N SER A 11 -7.61 -2.49 10.55
CA SER A 11 -7.31 -2.36 11.97
C SER A 11 -5.84 -2.68 12.20
N ILE A 12 -5.17 -1.83 12.96
CA ILE A 12 -3.80 -2.02 13.45
C ILE A 12 -3.87 -2.18 14.96
N ARG A 13 -3.18 -3.16 15.51
CA ARG A 13 -3.15 -3.44 16.95
C ARG A 13 -1.72 -3.61 17.42
N GLY A 14 -1.31 -2.74 18.35
CA GLY A 14 -0.03 -2.81 19.02
C GLY A 14 1.18 -2.70 18.12
N MET A 15 1.07 -2.00 16.97
CA MET A 15 2.18 -1.90 16.03
C MET A 15 3.35 -1.15 16.63
N SER A 16 4.52 -1.77 16.62
CA SER A 16 5.78 -1.19 17.06
C SER A 16 6.83 -1.30 15.97
N LYS A 17 7.70 -0.28 15.88
CA LYS A 17 8.83 -0.24 14.96
C LYS A 17 9.98 0.55 15.53
N SER A 18 11.16 -0.08 15.53
CA SER A 18 12.42 0.55 15.95
C SER A 18 13.42 0.55 14.79
N PHE A 19 14.30 1.54 14.78
CA PHE A 19 15.48 1.61 13.93
C PHE A 19 16.72 1.73 14.82
N GLY A 20 17.42 0.62 14.99
CA GLY A 20 18.48 0.50 15.96
C GLY A 20 17.95 0.72 17.40
N ARG A 21 18.44 1.75 18.08
CA ARG A 21 17.98 2.09 19.45
C ARG A 21 16.82 3.09 19.48
N ASN A 22 16.38 3.58 18.34
CA ASN A 22 15.30 4.55 18.25
C ASN A 22 13.96 3.85 17.97
N ARG A 23 13.07 3.83 18.95
CA ARG A 23 11.69 3.34 18.81
C ARG A 23 10.82 4.45 18.23
N VAL A 24 10.39 4.27 16.98
CA VAL A 24 9.62 5.26 16.21
C VAL A 24 8.12 5.02 16.34
N LEU A 25 7.69 3.77 16.41
CA LEU A 25 6.31 3.38 16.69
C LEU A 25 6.29 2.56 17.98
N ASP A 26 5.38 2.89 18.88
CA ASP A 26 5.24 2.22 20.16
C ASP A 26 3.79 1.85 20.43
N HIS A 27 3.45 0.56 20.21
CA HIS A 27 2.13 -0.03 20.45
C HIS A 27 0.96 0.77 19.80
N ILE A 28 1.16 1.25 18.57
CA ILE A 28 0.18 2.05 17.83
C ILE A 28 -1.06 1.21 17.51
N ASN A 29 -2.23 1.79 17.78
CA ASN A 29 -3.52 1.24 17.39
C ASN A 29 -4.22 2.22 16.45
N LEU A 30 -4.85 1.68 15.39
CA LEU A 30 -5.60 2.47 14.40
C LEU A 30 -6.75 1.65 13.86
N ASP A 31 -7.90 2.29 13.69
CA ASP A 31 -9.06 1.72 13.01
C ASP A 31 -9.51 2.65 11.89
N VAL A 32 -9.72 2.09 10.70
CA VAL A 32 -10.28 2.81 9.55
C VAL A 32 -11.58 2.14 9.15
N LYS A 33 -12.68 2.87 9.20
CA LYS A 33 -14.00 2.36 8.80
C LYS A 33 -14.11 2.24 7.28
N LYS A 34 -14.89 1.27 6.82
CA LYS A 34 -15.21 1.10 5.40
C LYS A 34 -15.86 2.39 4.84
N GLY A 35 -15.44 2.80 3.63
CA GLY A 35 -16.01 3.93 2.92
C GLY A 35 -15.75 5.30 3.56
N THR A 36 -14.77 5.41 4.46
CA THR A 36 -14.43 6.68 5.11
C THR A 36 -13.07 7.19 4.69
N VAL A 37 -12.87 8.50 4.86
CA VAL A 37 -11.55 9.15 4.78
C VAL A 37 -11.09 9.43 6.20
N MET A 38 -9.90 8.93 6.55
CA MET A 38 -9.30 9.18 7.86
C MET A 38 -8.09 10.12 7.71
N GLY A 39 -8.09 11.22 8.47
CA GLY A 39 -6.96 12.12 8.58
C GLY A 39 -5.99 11.65 9.66
N LEU A 40 -4.72 11.43 9.30
CA LEU A 40 -3.64 11.14 10.25
C LEU A 40 -2.82 12.40 10.50
N MET A 41 -2.97 12.98 11.68
CA MET A 41 -2.29 14.22 12.07
C MET A 41 -1.19 13.97 13.09
N GLY A 42 -0.17 14.83 13.08
CA GLY A 42 0.97 14.77 14.00
C GLY A 42 2.14 15.57 13.46
N GLU A 43 3.08 15.89 14.33
CA GLU A 43 4.30 16.62 13.98
C GLU A 43 5.20 15.85 13.01
N ASN A 44 6.16 16.54 12.39
CA ASN A 44 7.18 15.88 11.59
C ASN A 44 8.04 15.00 12.51
N GLY A 45 8.27 13.75 12.08
CA GLY A 45 8.95 12.76 12.92
C GLY A 45 8.05 11.95 13.86
N ALA A 46 6.75 12.24 13.95
CA ALA A 46 5.79 11.47 14.80
C ALA A 46 5.51 10.03 14.34
N GLY A 47 6.24 9.50 13.35
CA GLY A 47 6.10 8.12 12.90
C GLY A 47 5.03 7.87 11.84
N LYS A 48 4.28 8.88 11.37
CA LYS A 48 3.21 8.71 10.37
C LYS A 48 3.66 7.95 9.12
N SER A 49 4.73 8.42 8.50
CA SER A 49 5.28 7.79 7.29
C SER A 49 5.85 6.39 7.57
N THR A 50 6.39 6.16 8.76
CA THR A 50 6.89 4.84 9.18
C THR A 50 5.73 3.86 9.31
N MET A 51 4.61 4.27 9.92
CA MET A 51 3.41 3.44 10.04
C MET A 51 2.85 3.08 8.65
N MET A 52 2.75 4.06 7.73
CA MET A 52 2.32 3.79 6.35
C MET A 52 3.26 2.83 5.62
N LYS A 53 4.58 2.98 5.78
CA LYS A 53 5.56 2.08 5.19
C LYS A 53 5.51 0.68 5.79
N CYS A 54 5.18 0.53 7.07
CA CYS A 54 4.92 -0.77 7.68
C CYS A 54 3.63 -1.41 7.15
N LEU A 55 2.58 -0.62 6.98
CA LEU A 55 1.31 -1.08 6.41
C LEU A 55 1.49 -1.53 4.94
N PHE A 56 2.31 -0.82 4.18
CA PHE A 56 2.59 -1.15 2.78
C PHE A 56 3.67 -2.24 2.60
N GLY A 57 4.20 -2.79 3.70
CA GLY A 57 5.22 -3.84 3.64
C GLY A 57 6.62 -3.37 3.23
N THR A 58 6.85 -2.06 3.09
CA THR A 58 8.18 -1.49 2.82
C THR A 58 9.11 -1.69 4.02
N TYR A 59 8.56 -1.55 5.23
CA TYR A 59 9.26 -1.89 6.47
C TYR A 59 8.53 -3.04 7.15
N GLN A 60 9.29 -3.99 7.67
CA GLN A 60 8.72 -5.00 8.57
C GLN A 60 8.50 -4.38 9.95
N LYS A 61 7.29 -4.53 10.47
CA LYS A 61 6.98 -4.17 11.87
C LYS A 61 7.72 -5.10 12.81
N ASP A 62 8.08 -4.61 14.00
CA ASP A 62 8.74 -5.45 15.01
C ASP A 62 7.70 -6.22 15.84
N GLU A 63 6.55 -5.57 16.15
CA GLU A 63 5.45 -6.14 16.94
C GLU A 63 4.09 -5.69 16.38
N GLY A 64 3.03 -6.34 16.85
CA GLY A 64 1.66 -5.99 16.53
C GLY A 64 1.09 -6.71 15.34
N THR A 65 -0.20 -6.49 15.09
CA THR A 65 -0.97 -7.19 14.08
C THR A 65 -1.73 -6.20 13.20
N ILE A 66 -1.85 -6.52 11.91
CA ILE A 66 -2.65 -5.78 10.94
C ILE A 66 -3.81 -6.67 10.52
N TYR A 67 -5.01 -6.12 10.51
CA TYR A 67 -6.21 -6.78 9.98
C TYR A 67 -6.76 -5.99 8.81
N LEU A 68 -7.02 -6.67 7.71
CA LEU A 68 -7.68 -6.13 6.54
C LEU A 68 -9.00 -6.87 6.34
N ASP A 69 -10.11 -6.12 6.35
CA ASP A 69 -11.47 -6.69 6.30
C ASP A 69 -11.69 -7.84 7.31
N GLY A 70 -11.18 -7.65 8.54
CA GLY A 70 -11.26 -8.61 9.63
C GLY A 70 -10.33 -9.82 9.55
N LYS A 71 -9.51 -9.91 8.50
CA LYS A 71 -8.51 -10.98 8.35
C LYS A 71 -7.13 -10.46 8.73
N GLU A 72 -6.40 -11.23 9.51
CA GLU A 72 -5.01 -10.94 9.81
C GLU A 72 -4.17 -11.02 8.53
N VAL A 73 -3.35 -9.99 8.30
CA VAL A 73 -2.47 -9.89 7.13
C VAL A 73 -1.05 -9.52 7.54
N SER A 74 -0.09 -10.01 6.78
CA SER A 74 1.30 -9.63 6.87
C SER A 74 1.88 -9.59 5.47
N PHE A 75 2.42 -8.45 5.07
CA PHE A 75 2.92 -8.25 3.71
C PHE A 75 4.42 -8.41 3.66
N SER A 76 4.90 -9.22 2.73
CA SER A 76 6.33 -9.43 2.47
C SER A 76 6.98 -8.24 1.74
N GLY A 77 6.16 -7.36 1.16
CA GLY A 77 6.62 -6.18 0.44
C GLY A 77 5.49 -5.40 -0.23
N PRO A 78 5.81 -4.30 -0.92
CA PRO A 78 4.84 -3.42 -1.57
C PRO A 78 3.96 -4.13 -2.63
N LYS A 79 4.53 -5.07 -3.37
CA LYS A 79 3.79 -5.83 -4.38
C LYS A 79 2.70 -6.68 -3.74
N ASP A 80 3.03 -7.39 -2.66
CA ASP A 80 2.11 -8.21 -1.90
C ASP A 80 0.97 -7.36 -1.28
N ALA A 81 1.32 -6.21 -0.70
CA ALA A 81 0.32 -5.27 -0.18
C ALA A 81 -0.64 -4.77 -1.28
N LEU A 82 -0.10 -4.44 -2.47
CA LEU A 82 -0.89 -3.99 -3.61
C LEU A 82 -1.85 -5.08 -4.11
N GLU A 83 -1.40 -6.33 -4.21
CA GLU A 83 -2.21 -7.49 -4.61
C GLU A 83 -3.34 -7.77 -3.61
N ASN A 84 -3.16 -7.37 -2.35
CA ASN A 84 -4.18 -7.44 -1.29
C ASN A 84 -5.04 -6.17 -1.17
N GLY A 85 -4.93 -5.22 -2.11
CA GLY A 85 -5.79 -4.04 -2.19
C GLY A 85 -5.31 -2.83 -1.40
N ILE A 86 -4.08 -2.83 -0.88
CA ILE A 86 -3.46 -1.66 -0.26
C ILE A 86 -2.58 -0.95 -1.28
N ALA A 87 -2.92 0.29 -1.60
CA ALA A 87 -2.11 1.16 -2.45
C ALA A 87 -1.56 2.33 -1.65
N MET A 88 -0.39 2.82 -2.03
CA MET A 88 0.26 3.97 -1.39
C MET A 88 0.67 4.99 -2.44
N VAL A 89 0.30 6.24 -2.22
CA VAL A 89 0.81 7.38 -2.99
C VAL A 89 1.99 7.97 -2.24
N HIS A 90 3.14 7.96 -2.88
CA HIS A 90 4.37 8.52 -2.31
C HIS A 90 4.40 10.03 -2.45
N GLN A 91 5.10 10.71 -1.55
CA GLN A 91 5.30 12.15 -1.60
C GLN A 91 6.18 12.56 -2.78
N GLU A 92 7.15 11.72 -3.14
CA GLU A 92 8.05 11.94 -4.27
C GLU A 92 7.53 11.22 -5.52
N LEU A 93 7.56 11.93 -6.63
CA LEU A 93 7.22 11.37 -7.95
C LEU A 93 8.44 10.62 -8.49
N ASN A 94 8.48 9.32 -8.28
CA ASN A 94 9.54 8.43 -8.78
C ASN A 94 9.22 7.97 -10.22
N GLN A 95 9.17 8.91 -11.15
CA GLN A 95 8.94 8.63 -12.56
C GLN A 95 10.25 8.33 -13.28
N CYS A 96 10.23 7.38 -14.20
CA CYS A 96 11.31 7.19 -15.17
C CYS A 96 11.15 8.25 -16.26
N LEU A 97 11.85 9.38 -16.14
CA LEU A 97 11.71 10.53 -17.05
C LEU A 97 12.08 10.19 -18.51
N GLU A 98 12.92 9.18 -18.72
CA GLU A 98 13.34 8.72 -20.05
C GLU A 98 12.34 7.73 -20.70
N ARG A 99 11.25 7.39 -19.98
CA ARG A 99 10.21 6.49 -20.45
C ARG A 99 8.91 7.23 -20.72
N ASN A 100 8.13 6.72 -21.65
CA ASN A 100 6.82 7.27 -21.94
C ASN A 100 5.82 7.02 -20.81
N VAL A 101 4.65 7.66 -20.87
CA VAL A 101 3.60 7.57 -19.86
C VAL A 101 3.10 6.13 -19.68
N VAL A 102 2.92 5.40 -20.79
CA VAL A 102 2.42 4.02 -20.75
C VAL A 102 3.41 3.11 -20.02
N ASP A 103 4.71 3.24 -20.33
CA ASP A 103 5.76 2.46 -19.65
C ASP A 103 5.79 2.77 -18.14
N ASN A 104 5.67 4.03 -17.75
CA ASN A 104 5.60 4.43 -16.34
C ASN A 104 4.38 3.86 -15.61
N LEU A 105 3.21 3.81 -16.26
CA LEU A 105 2.00 3.23 -15.68
C LEU A 105 2.12 1.73 -15.41
N PHE A 106 2.86 1.01 -16.24
CA PHE A 106 3.02 -0.44 -16.14
C PHE A 106 4.37 -0.87 -15.56
N LEU A 107 5.17 0.05 -15.04
CA LEU A 107 6.48 -0.26 -14.48
C LEU A 107 6.38 -1.35 -13.40
N GLY A 108 7.12 -2.44 -13.59
CA GLY A 108 7.12 -3.59 -12.69
C GLY A 108 5.91 -4.55 -12.80
N ARG A 109 4.93 -4.24 -13.68
CA ARG A 109 3.72 -5.06 -13.91
C ARG A 109 3.30 -5.11 -15.38
N TYR A 110 4.25 -5.28 -16.27
CA TYR A 110 3.97 -5.34 -17.71
C TYR A 110 3.05 -6.51 -18.03
N PRO A 111 1.89 -6.28 -18.70
CA PRO A 111 1.08 -7.37 -19.22
C PRO A 111 1.85 -8.12 -20.30
N VAL A 112 1.78 -9.44 -20.26
CA VAL A 112 2.41 -10.30 -21.26
C VAL A 112 1.36 -11.02 -22.10
N ASN A 113 1.70 -11.26 -23.36
CA ASN A 113 0.88 -12.07 -24.26
C ASN A 113 1.10 -13.58 -23.99
N SER A 114 0.38 -14.43 -24.75
CA SER A 114 0.49 -15.90 -24.64
C SER A 114 1.88 -16.45 -24.93
N PHE A 115 2.77 -15.69 -25.56
CA PHE A 115 4.16 -16.07 -25.83
C PHE A 115 5.14 -15.53 -24.78
N GLY A 116 4.66 -14.88 -23.70
CA GLY A 116 5.50 -14.31 -22.65
C GLY A 116 6.18 -12.97 -23.01
N MET A 117 5.83 -12.37 -24.14
CA MET A 117 6.32 -11.04 -24.55
C MET A 117 5.39 -9.94 -24.05
N ILE A 118 5.95 -8.74 -23.84
CA ILE A 118 5.18 -7.56 -23.41
C ILE A 118 4.09 -7.25 -24.44
N ASP A 119 2.85 -7.11 -23.97
CA ASP A 119 1.69 -6.74 -24.80
C ASP A 119 1.48 -5.23 -24.79
N GLU A 120 2.18 -4.54 -25.67
CA GLU A 120 2.07 -3.08 -25.82
C GLU A 120 0.67 -2.63 -26.23
N GLY A 121 -0.06 -3.43 -27.03
CA GLY A 121 -1.42 -3.11 -27.47
C GLY A 121 -2.37 -3.04 -26.29
N ARG A 122 -2.30 -4.03 -25.41
CA ARG A 122 -3.05 -4.07 -24.15
C ARG A 122 -2.68 -2.91 -23.23
N MET A 123 -1.37 -2.61 -23.07
CA MET A 123 -0.90 -1.47 -22.27
C MET A 123 -1.50 -0.14 -22.74
N LYS A 124 -1.45 0.14 -24.04
CA LYS A 124 -1.99 1.38 -24.62
C LYS A 124 -3.50 1.48 -24.42
N LYS A 125 -4.23 0.36 -24.59
CA LYS A 125 -5.68 0.31 -24.40
C LYS A 125 -6.04 0.60 -22.93
N GLU A 126 -5.44 -0.11 -21.99
CA GLU A 126 -5.70 0.06 -20.55
C GLU A 126 -5.32 1.48 -20.08
N ALA A 127 -4.19 2.03 -20.54
CA ALA A 127 -3.80 3.41 -20.27
C ALA A 127 -4.86 4.42 -20.79
N SER A 128 -5.32 4.25 -22.03
CA SER A 128 -6.35 5.13 -22.61
C SER A 128 -7.68 5.04 -21.84
N GLU A 129 -8.08 3.87 -21.41
CA GLU A 129 -9.28 3.68 -20.58
C GLU A 129 -9.14 4.35 -19.21
N LEU A 130 -7.95 4.30 -18.61
CA LEU A 130 -7.66 4.97 -17.35
C LEU A 130 -7.80 6.49 -17.50
N PHE A 131 -7.17 7.08 -18.53
CA PHE A 131 -7.23 8.52 -18.77
C PHE A 131 -8.63 9.05 -19.15
N ARG A 132 -9.50 8.20 -19.67
CA ARG A 132 -10.92 8.60 -19.94
C ARG A 132 -11.76 8.68 -18.65
N LYS A 133 -11.29 8.10 -17.55
CA LYS A 133 -12.00 8.12 -16.26
C LYS A 133 -11.60 9.31 -15.37
N LEU A 134 -10.51 9.99 -15.73
CA LEU A 134 -10.01 11.19 -15.07
C LEU A 134 -10.61 12.46 -15.70
#